data_aa2abbb86a4358a66c6c955491d8e29e
#
_entry.id   aa2abbb86a4358a66c6c955491d8e29e
#
_cell.length_a   1.000
_cell.length_b   1.000
_cell.length_c   1.000
_cell.angle_alpha   90.00
_cell.angle_beta   90.00
_cell.angle_gamma   90.00
#
_symmetry.space_group_name_H-M   'P 1'
#
loop_
_entity.id
_entity.type
_entity.pdbx_description
1 polymer ?
#
loop_
_entity_poly.entity_id
_entity_poly.type
_entity_poly.pdbx_seq_one_letter_code
_entity_poly.pdbx_strand_id
1 'polypeptide(L)'
;IDKVASYLGEGINNLDANGDFATWFDAIYQEERAKSSASHVFLPADPVEARSGYFAQMKRGKGKAAQMTFKDSSGKTKADDDAYELIMKDKARLLSMDEPVRFIFSHSALREGWDNPNVFQICTLRDMSSETERRQTIGRGLRLPVNQDGERVKDAGTAQLTVVANESYGAFAAALQDEYKRAGV
;
A
#
# COMPACT_ATOMS: atom_id res chain seq x y z
N ILE A 1 2.51 1.14 -7.36
CA ILE A 1 3.14 2.06 -8.34
C ILE A 1 4.00 1.28 -9.33
N ASP A 2 4.29 1.87 -10.50
CA ASP A 2 5.05 1.24 -11.59
C ASP A 2 6.56 1.23 -11.34
N LYS A 3 7.10 2.32 -10.76
CA LYS A 3 8.52 2.47 -10.46
C LYS A 3 8.73 3.06 -9.07
N VAL A 4 9.76 2.60 -8.38
CA VAL A 4 10.15 3.15 -7.07
C VAL A 4 10.55 4.63 -7.18
N ALA A 5 11.21 5.02 -8.27
CA ALA A 5 11.61 6.41 -8.52
C ALA A 5 10.41 7.37 -8.63
N SER A 6 9.24 6.90 -9.07
CA SER A 6 8.01 7.71 -9.12
C SER A 6 7.56 8.20 -7.73
N TYR A 7 7.98 7.51 -6.66
CA TYR A 7 7.72 7.92 -5.28
C TYR A 7 8.94 8.55 -4.61
N LEU A 8 10.11 7.91 -4.70
CA LEU A 8 11.33 8.38 -4.01
C LEU A 8 12.02 9.54 -4.73
N GLY A 9 11.77 9.74 -6.02
CA GLY A 9 12.49 10.69 -6.84
C GLY A 9 13.79 10.13 -7.45
N GLU A 10 14.47 10.95 -8.22
CA GLU A 10 15.77 10.59 -8.80
C GLU A 10 16.86 10.63 -7.73
N GLY A 11 17.69 9.61 -7.71
CA GLY A 11 18.73 9.45 -6.70
C GLY A 11 18.34 8.35 -5.70
N ILE A 12 18.85 7.16 -5.98
CA ILE A 12 18.54 5.89 -5.31
C ILE A 12 18.72 5.90 -3.78
N ASN A 13 19.27 6.94 -3.20
CA ASN A 13 19.49 7.13 -1.77
C ASN A 13 18.58 8.18 -1.13
N ASN A 14 17.60 8.70 -1.88
CA ASN A 14 16.72 9.75 -1.35
C ASN A 14 15.64 9.12 -0.46
N LEU A 15 15.82 9.26 0.86
CA LEU A 15 14.85 8.84 1.86
C LEU A 15 13.69 9.85 2.01
N ASP A 16 13.83 11.05 1.42
CA ASP A 16 12.88 12.14 1.61
C ASP A 16 11.62 11.99 0.73
N ALA A 17 11.58 10.97 -0.13
CA ALA A 17 10.43 10.63 -0.96
C ALA A 17 9.83 11.86 -1.65
N ASN A 18 10.56 12.45 -2.60
CA ASN A 18 10.18 13.65 -3.37
C ASN A 18 9.87 13.37 -4.85
N GLY A 19 9.58 12.14 -5.21
CA GLY A 19 9.10 11.78 -6.54
C GLY A 19 7.70 12.35 -6.82
N ASP A 20 7.29 12.28 -8.07
CA ASP A 20 6.03 12.88 -8.54
C ASP A 20 4.82 12.38 -7.73
N PHE A 21 4.72 11.08 -7.47
CA PHE A 21 3.60 10.54 -6.70
C PHE A 21 3.59 11.01 -5.25
N ALA A 22 4.74 11.17 -4.62
CA ALA A 22 4.82 11.71 -3.28
C ALA A 22 4.42 13.19 -3.25
N THR A 23 4.92 13.97 -4.20
CA THR A 23 4.63 15.41 -4.32
C THR A 23 3.16 15.66 -4.62
N TRP A 24 2.56 14.92 -5.56
CA TRP A 24 1.14 15.03 -5.88
C TRP A 24 0.26 14.60 -4.71
N PHE A 25 0.65 13.52 -4.03
CA PHE A 25 -0.07 13.07 -2.84
C PHE A 25 -0.09 14.16 -1.77
N ASP A 26 1.06 14.76 -1.44
CA ASP A 26 1.16 15.79 -0.40
C ASP A 26 0.27 17.00 -0.71
N ALA A 27 0.26 17.45 -1.96
CA ALA A 27 -0.57 18.57 -2.39
C ALA A 27 -2.07 18.25 -2.29
N ILE A 28 -2.49 17.11 -2.85
CA ILE A 28 -3.89 16.68 -2.85
C ILE A 28 -4.36 16.37 -1.41
N TYR A 29 -3.52 15.73 -0.60
CA TYR A 29 -3.84 15.41 0.78
C TYR A 29 -4.16 16.67 1.60
N GLN A 30 -3.37 17.72 1.48
CA GLN A 30 -3.61 18.99 2.17
C GLN A 30 -4.91 19.64 1.69
N GLU A 31 -5.16 19.63 0.38
CA GLU A 31 -6.39 20.17 -0.19
C GLU A 31 -7.63 19.42 0.31
N GLU A 32 -7.63 18.09 0.24
CA GLU A 32 -8.76 17.26 0.68
C GLU A 32 -8.98 17.32 2.19
N ARG A 33 -7.89 17.35 2.97
CA ARG A 33 -7.95 17.49 4.42
C ARG A 33 -8.61 18.82 4.82
N ALA A 34 -8.33 19.90 4.09
CA ALA A 34 -8.92 21.23 4.36
C ALA A 34 -10.44 21.29 4.09
N LYS A 35 -10.98 20.41 3.23
CA LYS A 35 -12.40 20.36 2.89
C LYS A 35 -13.28 19.74 3.99
N SER A 36 -12.71 18.94 4.90
CA SER A 36 -13.47 18.20 5.90
C SER A 36 -12.85 18.26 7.28
N SER A 37 -13.57 18.85 8.23
CA SER A 37 -13.14 18.86 9.64
C SER A 37 -13.11 17.47 10.27
N ALA A 38 -13.94 16.53 9.81
CA ALA A 38 -13.93 15.15 10.27
C ALA A 38 -12.62 14.43 9.94
N SER A 39 -11.97 14.79 8.82
CA SER A 39 -10.66 14.26 8.44
C SER A 39 -9.56 14.60 9.45
N HIS A 40 -9.68 15.71 10.16
CA HIS A 40 -8.68 16.16 11.14
C HIS A 40 -8.57 15.23 12.36
N VAL A 41 -9.58 14.44 12.65
CA VAL A 41 -9.59 13.51 13.79
C VAL A 41 -8.72 12.28 13.52
N PHE A 42 -8.70 11.81 12.27
CA PHE A 42 -8.09 10.51 11.91
C PHE A 42 -6.85 10.64 11.00
N LEU A 43 -6.66 11.81 10.39
CA LEU A 43 -5.56 12.05 9.46
C LEU A 43 -4.55 13.02 10.07
N PRO A 44 -3.24 12.70 10.08
CA PRO A 44 -2.18 13.61 10.52
C PRO A 44 -2.25 14.97 9.83
N ALA A 45 -1.72 16.00 10.46
CA ALA A 45 -1.64 17.32 9.84
C ALA A 45 -0.63 17.37 8.71
N ASP A 46 0.49 16.69 8.88
CA ASP A 46 1.56 16.58 7.89
C ASP A 46 1.32 15.38 6.95
N PRO A 47 1.20 15.59 5.63
CA PRO A 47 1.07 14.51 4.67
C PRO A 47 2.26 13.54 4.70
N VAL A 48 3.46 14.00 5.05
CA VAL A 48 4.65 13.15 5.13
C VAL A 48 4.53 12.12 6.25
N GLU A 49 3.89 12.47 7.37
CA GLU A 49 3.58 11.52 8.44
C GLU A 49 2.49 10.51 8.03
N ALA A 50 1.55 10.94 7.19
CA ALA A 50 0.42 10.12 6.76
C ALA A 50 0.81 9.02 5.76
N ARG A 51 1.93 9.17 5.04
CA ARG A 51 2.36 8.25 3.98
C ARG A 51 3.66 7.54 4.30
N SER A 52 3.80 6.33 3.78
CA SER A 52 5.05 5.58 3.83
C SER A 52 5.26 4.81 2.53
N GLY A 53 6.50 4.53 2.20
CA GLY A 53 6.90 3.72 1.05
C GLY A 53 7.51 2.40 1.50
N TYR A 54 6.94 1.29 1.04
CA TYR A 54 7.50 -0.04 1.26
C TYR A 54 8.04 -0.59 -0.06
N PHE A 55 9.36 -0.58 -0.19
CA PHE A 55 10.07 -0.99 -1.40
C PHE A 55 11.18 -1.97 -1.08
N ALA A 56 11.46 -2.87 -2.02
CA ALA A 56 12.58 -3.77 -1.92
C ALA A 56 13.91 -3.02 -1.78
N GLN A 57 14.71 -3.41 -0.81
CA GLN A 57 16.02 -2.81 -0.53
C GLN A 57 17.12 -3.76 -0.99
N MET A 58 18.19 -3.18 -1.53
CA MET A 58 19.38 -3.93 -1.92
C MET A 58 20.63 -3.26 -1.36
N LYS A 59 21.50 -4.08 -0.80
CA LYS A 59 22.82 -3.61 -0.34
C LYS A 59 23.75 -3.47 -1.53
N ARG A 60 24.23 -2.25 -1.80
CA ARG A 60 25.20 -1.95 -2.85
C ARG A 60 26.57 -1.63 -2.25
N GLY A 61 27.58 -2.36 -2.64
CA GLY A 61 28.94 -2.20 -2.12
C GLY A 61 29.33 -3.30 -1.11
N LYS A 62 30.60 -3.30 -0.68
CA LYS A 62 31.17 -4.27 0.27
C LYS A 62 31.72 -3.57 1.50
N GLY A 63 31.66 -4.24 2.66
CA GLY A 63 32.24 -3.77 3.92
C GLY A 63 31.48 -2.54 4.50
N LYS A 64 32.22 -1.68 5.20
CA LYS A 64 31.69 -0.48 5.88
C LYS A 64 31.15 0.61 4.93
N ALA A 65 31.46 0.54 3.63
CA ALA A 65 30.97 1.47 2.61
C ALA A 65 29.73 0.94 1.87
N ALA A 66 29.11 -0.13 2.33
CA ALA A 66 27.91 -0.65 1.74
C ALA A 66 26.72 0.25 2.05
N GLN A 67 26.02 0.71 1.02
CA GLN A 67 24.83 1.55 1.12
C GLN A 67 23.58 0.72 0.80
N MET A 68 22.50 0.97 1.52
CA MET A 68 21.18 0.44 1.19
C MET A 68 20.58 1.29 0.07
N THR A 69 20.08 0.65 -0.97
CA THR A 69 19.42 1.32 -2.09
C THR A 69 18.09 0.66 -2.35
N PHE A 70 17.09 1.42 -2.77
CA PHE A 70 15.82 0.88 -3.22
C PHE A 70 15.90 0.44 -4.68
N LYS A 71 15.13 -0.54 -5.06
CA LYS A 71 15.13 -1.11 -6.41
C LYS A 71 13.71 -1.47 -6.85
N ASP A 72 13.45 -1.23 -8.13
CA ASP A 72 12.33 -1.88 -8.81
C ASP A 72 12.62 -3.38 -8.86
N SER A 73 11.74 -4.17 -8.28
CA SER A 73 11.94 -5.59 -8.10
C SER A 73 10.77 -6.37 -8.70
N SER A 74 11.08 -7.57 -9.18
CA SER A 74 10.08 -8.44 -9.81
C SER A 74 9.30 -9.32 -8.83
N GLY A 75 9.55 -9.21 -7.52
CA GLY A 75 8.97 -10.12 -6.52
C GLY A 75 9.65 -11.48 -6.45
N LYS A 76 10.89 -11.59 -6.98
CA LYS A 76 11.63 -12.87 -7.09
C LYS A 76 13.10 -12.73 -6.71
N THR A 77 13.48 -11.71 -5.97
CA THR A 77 14.86 -11.45 -5.59
C THR A 77 15.02 -11.44 -4.08
N LYS A 78 16.27 -11.66 -3.59
CA LYS A 78 16.58 -11.55 -2.16
C LYS A 78 16.22 -10.17 -1.57
N ALA A 79 16.25 -9.10 -2.39
CA ALA A 79 15.82 -7.77 -1.94
C ALA A 79 14.32 -7.69 -1.67
N ASP A 80 13.50 -8.49 -2.35
CA ASP A 80 12.07 -8.60 -2.06
C ASP A 80 11.84 -9.34 -0.73
N ASP A 81 12.65 -10.36 -0.44
CA ASP A 81 12.58 -11.11 0.83
C ASP A 81 12.93 -10.19 2.02
N ASP A 82 13.98 -9.36 1.89
CA ASP A 82 14.38 -8.40 2.91
C ASP A 82 13.29 -7.34 3.18
N ALA A 83 12.63 -6.86 2.12
CA ALA A 83 11.50 -5.93 2.24
C ALA A 83 10.27 -6.60 2.88
N TYR A 84 10.01 -7.85 2.56
CA TYR A 84 8.95 -8.64 3.15
C TYR A 84 9.13 -8.80 4.67
N GLU A 85 10.34 -9.11 5.13
CA GLU A 85 10.63 -9.20 6.57
C GLU A 85 10.34 -7.88 7.31
N LEU A 86 10.72 -6.74 6.72
CA LEU A 86 10.47 -5.43 7.29
C LEU A 86 8.97 -5.17 7.46
N ILE A 87 8.18 -5.45 6.42
CA ILE A 87 6.73 -5.26 6.42
C ILE A 87 6.06 -6.16 7.46
N MET A 88 6.51 -7.40 7.59
CA MET A 88 5.94 -8.35 8.56
C MET A 88 6.27 -7.99 10.00
N LYS A 89 7.45 -7.43 10.26
CA LYS A 89 7.83 -6.96 11.61
C LYS A 89 7.00 -5.76 12.06
N ASP A 90 6.69 -4.85 11.14
CA ASP A 90 5.94 -3.63 11.43
C ASP A 90 4.41 -3.79 11.36
N LYS A 91 3.93 -4.99 11.03
CA LYS A 91 2.51 -5.27 10.83
C LYS A 91 1.64 -4.88 12.02
N ALA A 92 2.03 -5.22 13.23
CA ALA A 92 1.27 -4.91 14.43
C ALA A 92 1.21 -3.39 14.70
N ARG A 93 2.29 -2.68 14.40
CA ARG A 93 2.37 -1.23 14.49
C ARG A 93 1.38 -0.57 13.55
N LEU A 94 1.24 -1.04 12.30
CA LEU A 94 0.29 -0.50 11.33
C LEU A 94 -1.19 -0.68 11.72
N LEU A 95 -1.50 -1.51 12.71
CA LEU A 95 -2.84 -1.66 13.27
C LEU A 95 -3.14 -0.68 14.41
N SER A 96 -2.12 -0.04 14.99
CA SER A 96 -2.28 0.91 16.08
C SER A 96 -2.89 2.23 15.59
N MET A 97 -3.78 2.80 16.39
CA MET A 97 -4.30 4.16 16.15
C MET A 97 -3.23 5.24 16.38
N ASP A 98 -2.19 4.94 17.17
CA ASP A 98 -1.07 5.84 17.42
C ASP A 98 -0.10 5.93 16.24
N GLU A 99 -0.14 4.95 15.31
CA GLU A 99 0.63 5.02 14.08
C GLU A 99 0.01 6.05 13.13
N PRO A 100 0.75 7.10 12.73
CA PRO A 100 0.21 8.13 11.85
C PRO A 100 0.04 7.66 10.40
N VAL A 101 0.78 6.64 9.96
CA VAL A 101 0.73 6.15 8.57
C VAL A 101 -0.64 5.60 8.23
N ARG A 102 -1.27 6.18 7.21
CA ARG A 102 -2.58 5.78 6.66
C ARG A 102 -2.49 5.35 5.21
N PHE A 103 -1.42 5.73 4.51
CA PHE A 103 -1.23 5.48 3.09
C PHE A 103 0.11 4.79 2.86
N ILE A 104 0.10 3.69 2.11
CA ILE A 104 1.29 2.89 1.83
C ILE A 104 1.50 2.83 0.33
N PHE A 105 2.61 3.37 -0.14
CA PHE A 105 3.07 3.21 -1.50
C PHE A 105 3.95 1.97 -1.61
N SER A 106 3.69 1.13 -2.59
CA SER A 106 4.54 -0.04 -2.84
C SER A 106 4.69 -0.35 -4.31
N HIS A 107 5.78 -1.01 -4.67
CA HIS A 107 6.01 -1.57 -5.99
C HIS A 107 5.76 -3.08 -5.96
N SER A 108 6.69 -3.87 -5.49
CA SER A 108 6.62 -5.33 -5.44
C SER A 108 6.55 -5.89 -4.02
N ALA A 109 7.00 -5.15 -3.02
CA ALA A 109 7.16 -5.64 -1.66
C ALA A 109 5.86 -6.15 -1.01
N LEU A 110 4.70 -5.63 -1.44
CA LEU A 110 3.40 -6.09 -0.95
C LEU A 110 2.77 -7.21 -1.81
N ARG A 111 3.47 -7.79 -2.78
CA ARG A 111 2.88 -8.79 -3.69
C ARG A 111 2.50 -10.08 -3.01
N GLU A 112 3.34 -10.60 -2.12
CA GLU A 112 3.11 -11.89 -1.47
C GLU A 112 3.28 -11.78 0.05
N GLY A 113 2.44 -12.49 0.80
CA GLY A 113 2.57 -12.66 2.23
C GLY A 113 2.16 -11.48 3.12
N TRP A 114 1.96 -10.28 2.59
CA TRP A 114 1.42 -9.18 3.38
C TRP A 114 -0.07 -9.39 3.61
N ASP A 115 -0.49 -9.40 4.87
CA ASP A 115 -1.83 -9.79 5.28
C ASP A 115 -2.44 -8.86 6.36
N ASN A 116 -2.15 -7.56 6.29
CA ASN A 116 -2.77 -6.60 7.19
C ASN A 116 -4.30 -6.62 6.99
N PRO A 117 -5.10 -6.87 8.05
CA PRO A 117 -6.56 -6.96 7.93
C PRO A 117 -7.22 -5.59 7.71
N ASN A 118 -6.58 -4.48 8.08
CA ASN A 118 -7.14 -3.15 8.01
C ASN A 118 -6.74 -2.43 6.72
N VAL A 119 -6.97 -3.08 5.58
CA VAL A 119 -6.85 -2.48 4.24
C VAL A 119 -8.24 -2.16 3.72
N PHE A 120 -8.60 -0.90 3.66
CA PHE A 120 -9.91 -0.42 3.23
C PHE A 120 -9.92 0.10 1.80
N GLN A 121 -8.75 0.49 1.28
CA GLN A 121 -8.63 1.02 -0.08
C GLN A 121 -7.38 0.48 -0.77
N ILE A 122 -7.52 0.17 -2.04
CA ILE A 122 -6.40 -0.19 -2.92
C ILE A 122 -6.47 0.72 -4.15
N CYS A 123 -5.40 1.50 -4.39
CA CYS A 123 -5.25 2.32 -5.58
C CYS A 123 -4.14 1.76 -6.47
N THR A 124 -4.48 1.37 -7.70
CA THR A 124 -3.51 0.84 -8.65
C THR A 124 -3.04 1.94 -9.59
N LEU A 125 -1.81 2.42 -9.40
CA LEU A 125 -1.18 3.47 -10.20
C LEU A 125 -0.30 2.89 -11.32
N ARG A 126 -0.62 1.69 -11.78
CA ARG A 126 0.02 1.02 -12.91
C ARG A 126 -0.95 0.08 -13.61
N ASP A 127 -0.65 -0.25 -14.84
CA ASP A 127 -1.39 -1.30 -15.55
C ASP A 127 -1.02 -2.68 -15.02
N MET A 128 -2.05 -3.50 -14.78
CA MET A 128 -1.90 -4.91 -14.44
C MET A 128 -2.45 -5.76 -15.59
N SER A 129 -1.55 -6.48 -16.24
CA SER A 129 -1.90 -7.25 -17.44
C SER A 129 -2.51 -8.62 -17.14
N SER A 130 -2.18 -9.23 -15.99
CA SER A 130 -2.65 -10.57 -15.68
C SER A 130 -3.81 -10.58 -14.68
N GLU A 131 -4.78 -11.47 -14.92
CA GLU A 131 -5.89 -11.70 -14.00
C GLU A 131 -5.41 -12.21 -12.64
N THR A 132 -4.40 -13.06 -12.62
CA THR A 132 -3.79 -13.57 -11.39
C THR A 132 -3.24 -12.44 -10.53
N GLU A 133 -2.54 -11.47 -11.12
CA GLU A 133 -2.01 -10.31 -10.41
C GLU A 133 -3.13 -9.44 -9.83
N ARG A 134 -4.20 -9.22 -10.60
CA ARG A 134 -5.38 -8.47 -10.12
C ARG A 134 -6.06 -9.17 -8.95
N ARG A 135 -6.26 -10.51 -9.03
CA ARG A 135 -6.83 -11.31 -7.92
C ARG A 135 -5.97 -11.26 -6.67
N GLN A 136 -4.66 -11.39 -6.82
CA GLN A 136 -3.72 -11.30 -5.69
C GLN A 136 -3.75 -9.91 -5.03
N THR A 137 -3.86 -8.85 -5.82
CA THR A 137 -3.91 -7.49 -5.32
C THR A 137 -5.20 -7.23 -4.53
N ILE A 138 -6.37 -7.57 -5.09
CA ILE A 138 -7.66 -7.44 -4.39
C ILE A 138 -7.70 -8.32 -3.14
N GLY A 139 -7.23 -9.56 -3.22
CA GLY A 139 -7.24 -10.52 -2.11
C GLY A 139 -6.53 -10.03 -0.85
N ARG A 140 -5.69 -9.01 -0.95
CA ARG A 140 -5.04 -8.39 0.21
C ARG A 140 -6.00 -7.57 1.06
N GLY A 141 -7.00 -6.94 0.44
CA GLY A 141 -8.03 -6.16 1.13
C GLY A 141 -9.31 -6.94 1.44
N LEU A 142 -9.45 -8.17 0.95
CA LEU A 142 -10.63 -9.01 1.20
C LEU A 142 -10.52 -9.75 2.52
N ARG A 143 -10.37 -9.01 3.62
CA ARG A 143 -10.31 -9.54 4.98
C ARG A 143 -11.23 -8.77 5.89
N LEU A 144 -11.80 -9.45 6.87
CA LEU A 144 -12.53 -8.76 7.93
C LEU A 144 -11.53 -7.90 8.72
N PRO A 145 -11.79 -6.60 8.86
CA PRO A 145 -10.94 -5.72 9.66
C PRO A 145 -10.97 -6.11 11.13
N VAL A 146 -10.01 -5.64 11.89
CA VAL A 146 -9.94 -5.83 13.34
C VAL A 146 -10.04 -4.47 14.04
N ASN A 147 -10.70 -4.45 15.20
CA ASN A 147 -10.70 -3.30 16.12
C ASN A 147 -9.38 -3.23 16.91
N GLN A 148 -9.26 -2.27 17.80
CA GLN A 148 -8.06 -2.09 18.63
C GLN A 148 -7.86 -3.22 19.67
N ASP A 149 -8.90 -3.99 19.97
CA ASP A 149 -8.86 -5.17 20.84
C ASP A 149 -8.47 -6.46 20.09
N GLY A 150 -8.26 -6.36 18.76
CA GLY A 150 -7.93 -7.49 17.90
C GLY A 150 -9.14 -8.33 17.46
N GLU A 151 -10.37 -7.90 17.75
CA GLU A 151 -11.59 -8.59 17.39
C GLU A 151 -12.01 -8.29 15.94
N ARG A 152 -12.54 -9.30 15.26
CA ARG A 152 -13.03 -9.17 13.87
C ARG A 152 -14.32 -8.34 13.80
N VAL A 153 -14.29 -7.26 13.03
CA VAL A 153 -15.45 -6.40 12.75
C VAL A 153 -16.23 -7.00 11.58
N LYS A 154 -17.49 -7.37 11.82
CA LYS A 154 -18.38 -8.00 10.84
C LYS A 154 -19.40 -7.05 10.24
N ASP A 155 -19.38 -5.79 10.66
CA ASP A 155 -20.27 -4.78 10.10
C ASP A 155 -19.98 -4.53 8.62
N ALA A 156 -21.00 -4.72 7.78
CA ALA A 156 -20.86 -4.59 6.33
C ALA A 156 -20.50 -3.16 5.88
N GLY A 157 -20.83 -2.14 6.65
CA GLY A 157 -20.46 -0.76 6.37
C GLY A 157 -18.95 -0.50 6.58
N THR A 158 -18.37 -1.16 7.58
CA THR A 158 -16.94 -1.06 7.91
C THR A 158 -16.10 -2.03 7.09
N ALA A 159 -16.60 -3.25 6.84
CA ALA A 159 -15.88 -4.30 6.12
C ALA A 159 -16.01 -4.14 4.58
N GLN A 160 -15.76 -2.92 4.09
CA GLN A 160 -15.79 -2.61 2.65
C GLN A 160 -14.39 -2.36 2.11
N LEU A 161 -14.10 -2.95 0.95
CA LEU A 161 -12.89 -2.66 0.19
C LEU A 161 -13.24 -1.78 -1.02
N THR A 162 -12.66 -0.60 -1.08
CA THR A 162 -12.72 0.27 -2.26
C THR A 162 -11.49 0.04 -3.14
N VAL A 163 -11.71 -0.23 -4.43
CA VAL A 163 -10.62 -0.37 -5.40
C VAL A 163 -10.70 0.79 -6.39
N VAL A 164 -9.64 1.59 -6.44
CA VAL A 164 -9.44 2.66 -7.43
C VAL A 164 -8.46 2.15 -8.48
N ALA A 165 -8.91 2.06 -9.71
CA ALA A 165 -8.14 1.46 -10.79
C ALA A 165 -8.54 2.04 -12.15
N ASN A 166 -7.77 1.73 -13.19
CA ASN A 166 -8.08 2.12 -14.56
C ASN A 166 -9.32 1.36 -15.12
N GLU A 167 -9.82 1.77 -16.28
CA GLU A 167 -11.04 1.20 -16.90
C GLU A 167 -10.97 -0.31 -17.13
N SER A 168 -9.79 -0.83 -17.50
CA SER A 168 -9.59 -2.28 -17.71
C SER A 168 -9.80 -3.10 -16.43
N TYR A 169 -9.62 -2.46 -15.28
CA TYR A 169 -9.82 -3.09 -13.98
C TYR A 169 -11.29 -3.12 -13.55
N GLY A 170 -12.10 -2.17 -14.01
CA GLY A 170 -13.53 -2.11 -13.71
C GLY A 170 -14.28 -3.34 -14.20
N ALA A 171 -14.03 -3.76 -15.44
CA ALA A 171 -14.62 -4.98 -16.00
C ALA A 171 -14.21 -6.24 -15.22
N PHE A 172 -12.93 -6.33 -14.82
CA PHE A 172 -12.43 -7.43 -13.99
C PHE A 172 -13.08 -7.46 -12.60
N ALA A 173 -13.22 -6.30 -11.94
CA ALA A 173 -13.85 -6.21 -10.62
C ALA A 173 -15.32 -6.63 -10.67
N ALA A 174 -16.07 -6.23 -11.69
CA ALA A 174 -17.44 -6.66 -11.92
C ALA A 174 -17.55 -8.17 -12.10
N ALA A 175 -16.69 -8.77 -12.93
CA ALA A 175 -16.66 -10.21 -13.14
C ALA A 175 -16.35 -10.98 -11.83
N LEU A 176 -15.42 -10.48 -11.03
CA LEU A 176 -15.07 -11.06 -9.73
C LEU A 176 -16.24 -10.97 -8.73
N GLN A 177 -16.94 -9.84 -8.69
CA GLN A 177 -18.13 -9.69 -7.85
C GLN A 177 -19.24 -10.68 -8.23
N ASP A 178 -19.46 -10.88 -9.53
CA ASP A 178 -20.44 -11.85 -10.00
C ASP A 178 -20.05 -13.29 -9.67
N GLU A 179 -18.77 -13.61 -9.71
CA GLU A 179 -18.27 -14.92 -9.29
C GLU A 179 -18.54 -15.18 -7.81
N TYR A 180 -18.25 -14.21 -6.92
CA TYR A 180 -18.54 -14.32 -5.49
C TYR A 180 -20.04 -14.44 -5.20
N LYS A 181 -20.89 -13.65 -5.85
CA LYS A 181 -22.35 -13.77 -5.73
C LYS A 181 -22.85 -15.15 -6.10
N ARG A 182 -22.32 -15.75 -7.19
CA ARG A 182 -22.68 -17.11 -7.61
C ARG A 182 -22.19 -18.18 -6.63
N ALA A 183 -21.08 -17.94 -5.96
CA ALA A 183 -20.52 -18.82 -4.93
C ALA A 183 -21.26 -18.70 -3.57
N GLY A 184 -22.18 -17.75 -3.42
CA GLY A 184 -22.95 -17.56 -2.20
C GLY A 184 -22.20 -16.81 -1.09
N VAL A 185 -21.22 -16.00 -1.48
CA VAL A 185 -20.43 -15.14 -0.58
C VAL A 185 -20.99 -13.73 -0.57
#